data_722d2fa096194a3cd6dea738f5674371
#
_entry.id   722d2fa096194a3cd6dea738f5674371
#
_cell.length_a   1.000
_cell.length_b   1.000
_cell.length_c   1.000
_cell.angle_alpha   90.00
_cell.angle_beta   90.00
_cell.angle_gamma   90.00
#
_symmetry.space_group_name_H-M   'P 1'
#
loop_
_entity.id
_entity.type
_entity.pdbx_description
1 polymer ?
#
loop_
_entity_poly.entity_id
_entity_poly.type
_entity_poly.pdbx_seq_one_letter_code
_entity_poly.pdbx_strand_id
1 'polypeptide(L)'
;YSYEITQLQYLLSLSISISGLILRVYTVGYAFHKTSGKNTAKQIAESLNTSGIYSVLRNPLYLANFLNWLGIVLLLSDIILTVFITLFFAHIYYYIILVEENFLREKFKKKYEEYLNLVPRIIPSFKNWKKPVTNFNFKKSLINIKNGLLGIAIVSVSYTHLTLPTIE
;
A
#
# COMPACT_ATOMS: atom_id res chain seq x y z
N TYR A 1 21.70 -14.29 19.84
CA TYR A 1 20.29 -14.67 19.99
C TYR A 1 19.71 -14.86 18.60
N SER A 2 19.59 -16.14 18.14
CA SER A 2 18.80 -16.47 16.96
C SER A 2 17.33 -16.42 17.38
N TYR A 3 16.62 -15.37 16.99
CA TYR A 3 15.17 -15.32 17.15
C TYR A 3 14.56 -16.27 16.13
N GLU A 4 14.13 -17.44 16.58
CA GLU A 4 13.37 -18.36 15.75
C GLU A 4 12.01 -17.73 15.44
N ILE A 5 11.72 -17.56 14.15
CA ILE A 5 10.42 -17.07 13.69
C ILE A 5 9.39 -18.17 13.92
N THR A 6 8.40 -17.88 14.76
CA THR A 6 7.31 -18.83 14.98
C THR A 6 6.44 -18.97 13.73
N GLN A 7 5.84 -20.15 13.53
CA GLN A 7 4.91 -20.37 12.41
C GLN A 7 3.75 -19.36 12.42
N LEU A 8 3.23 -19.01 13.59
CA LEU A 8 2.18 -18.01 13.73
C LEU A 8 2.64 -16.63 13.25
N GLN A 9 3.83 -16.19 13.66
CA GLN A 9 4.42 -14.92 13.24
C GLN A 9 4.60 -14.86 11.72
N TYR A 10 5.09 -15.95 11.11
CA TYR A 10 5.21 -16.06 9.65
C TYR A 10 3.85 -15.91 8.95
N LEU A 11 2.83 -16.65 9.40
CA LEU A 11 1.49 -16.59 8.81
C LEU A 11 0.85 -15.21 8.96
N LEU A 12 1.01 -14.55 10.09
CA LEU A 12 0.53 -13.18 10.31
C LEU A 12 1.24 -12.18 9.39
N SER A 13 2.56 -12.24 9.32
CA SER A 13 3.37 -11.37 8.45
C SER A 13 2.99 -11.53 6.98
N LEU A 14 2.86 -12.77 6.52
CA LEU A 14 2.45 -13.11 5.17
C LEU A 14 1.03 -12.59 4.87
N SER A 15 0.09 -12.80 5.79
CA SER A 15 -1.30 -12.34 5.65
C SER A 15 -1.40 -10.82 5.54
N ILE A 16 -0.66 -10.08 6.35
CA ILE A 16 -0.59 -8.61 6.30
C ILE A 16 -0.02 -8.16 4.95
N SER A 17 1.08 -8.76 4.49
CA SER A 17 1.72 -8.42 3.22
C SER A 17 0.81 -8.72 2.02
N ILE A 18 0.15 -9.88 2.01
CA ILE A 18 -0.81 -10.24 0.96
C ILE A 18 -2.01 -9.28 0.95
N SER A 19 -2.53 -8.88 2.10
CA SER A 19 -3.63 -7.90 2.18
C SER A 19 -3.25 -6.57 1.53
N GLY A 20 -2.02 -6.11 1.74
CA GLY A 20 -1.46 -4.94 1.05
C GLY A 20 -1.40 -5.13 -0.47
N LEU A 21 -0.97 -6.29 -0.96
CA LEU A 21 -0.97 -6.59 -2.39
C LEU A 21 -2.37 -6.62 -2.99
N ILE A 22 -3.33 -7.25 -2.32
CA ILE A 22 -4.74 -7.30 -2.78
C ILE A 22 -5.30 -5.87 -2.88
N LEU A 23 -5.09 -5.05 -1.85
CA LEU A 23 -5.50 -3.65 -1.85
C LEU A 23 -4.87 -2.88 -3.02
N ARG A 24 -3.59 -3.11 -3.30
CA ARG A 24 -2.86 -2.48 -4.42
C ARG A 24 -3.42 -2.90 -5.77
N VAL A 25 -3.65 -4.21 -5.98
CA VAL A 25 -4.25 -4.77 -7.21
C VAL A 25 -5.60 -4.11 -7.48
N TYR A 26 -6.46 -4.10 -6.47
CA TYR A 26 -7.78 -3.49 -6.56
C TYR A 26 -7.71 -2.00 -6.88
N THR A 27 -6.88 -1.25 -6.15
CA THR A 27 -6.72 0.19 -6.33
C THR A 27 -6.22 0.53 -7.73
N VAL A 28 -5.15 -0.13 -8.19
CA VAL A 28 -4.56 0.13 -9.51
C VAL A 28 -5.48 -0.33 -10.64
N GLY A 29 -6.18 -1.45 -10.45
CA GLY A 29 -7.09 -2.01 -11.46
C GLY A 29 -8.25 -1.08 -11.81
N TYR A 30 -8.77 -0.37 -10.80
CA TYR A 30 -9.89 0.57 -10.97
C TYR A 30 -9.48 2.05 -11.06
N ALA A 31 -8.19 2.38 -10.92
CA ALA A 31 -7.75 3.77 -11.05
C ALA A 31 -7.87 4.27 -12.48
N PHE A 32 -8.24 5.55 -12.67
CA PHE A 32 -8.24 6.20 -13.98
C PHE A 32 -6.83 6.18 -14.62
N HIS A 33 -6.77 6.34 -15.94
CA HIS A 33 -5.49 6.57 -16.64
C HIS A 33 -4.89 7.91 -16.21
N LYS A 34 -3.55 7.97 -16.07
CA LYS A 34 -2.80 9.20 -15.76
C LYS A 34 -3.29 9.91 -14.48
N THR A 35 -3.55 9.17 -13.43
CA THR A 35 -3.80 9.72 -12.09
C THR A 35 -2.50 9.83 -11.31
N SER A 36 -2.44 10.78 -10.34
CA SER A 36 -1.29 10.98 -9.45
C SER A 36 -0.86 9.68 -8.75
N GLY A 37 0.38 9.58 -8.34
CA GLY A 37 0.96 8.42 -7.65
C GLY A 37 1.90 7.56 -8.48
N LYS A 38 2.09 7.85 -9.79
CA LYS A 38 3.01 7.10 -10.67
C LYS A 38 4.27 7.86 -11.10
N ASN A 39 4.30 9.17 -11.00
CA ASN A 39 5.39 9.98 -11.52
C ASN A 39 6.16 10.66 -10.40
N THR A 40 7.37 10.20 -10.15
CA THR A 40 8.33 10.83 -9.23
C THR A 40 8.93 12.13 -9.78
N ALA A 41 8.90 12.34 -11.12
CA ALA A 41 9.50 13.51 -11.78
C ALA A 41 8.49 14.65 -12.05
N LYS A 42 7.20 14.36 -12.28
CA LYS A 42 6.13 15.36 -12.44
C LYS A 42 4.81 14.79 -11.92
N GLN A 43 4.14 15.53 -11.03
CA GLN A 43 2.80 15.18 -10.60
C GLN A 43 1.81 15.47 -11.74
N ILE A 44 1.20 14.42 -12.28
CA ILE A 44 0.19 14.52 -13.35
C ILE A 44 -1.09 13.89 -12.82
N ALA A 45 -2.17 14.69 -12.77
CA ALA A 45 -3.50 14.19 -12.48
C ALA A 45 -4.48 14.80 -13.48
N GLU A 46 -4.89 14.05 -14.49
CA GLU A 46 -5.91 14.50 -15.45
C GLU A 46 -7.32 14.44 -14.87
N SER A 47 -7.55 13.52 -13.94
CA SER A 47 -8.84 13.33 -13.25
C SER A 47 -8.63 12.96 -11.78
N LEU A 48 -9.61 13.31 -10.94
CA LEU A 48 -9.66 12.97 -9.53
C LEU A 48 -10.41 11.65 -9.34
N ASN A 49 -9.74 10.64 -8.78
CA ASN A 49 -10.39 9.41 -8.35
C ASN A 49 -11.20 9.65 -7.07
N THR A 50 -12.51 9.39 -7.12
CA THR A 50 -13.43 9.57 -5.99
C THR A 50 -14.40 8.41 -5.82
N SER A 51 -14.21 7.32 -6.58
CA SER A 51 -15.07 6.12 -6.59
C SER A 51 -14.26 4.86 -6.25
N GLY A 52 -14.93 3.75 -6.03
CA GLY A 52 -14.30 2.52 -5.58
C GLY A 52 -13.59 2.74 -4.26
N ILE A 53 -12.39 2.21 -4.11
CA ILE A 53 -11.60 2.34 -2.88
C ILE A 53 -11.28 3.80 -2.52
N TYR A 54 -11.21 4.70 -3.51
CA TYR A 54 -11.02 6.13 -3.28
C TYR A 54 -12.24 6.83 -2.66
N SER A 55 -13.39 6.18 -2.60
CA SER A 55 -14.53 6.65 -1.79
C SER A 55 -14.49 6.20 -0.33
N VAL A 56 -13.57 5.29 0.00
CA VAL A 56 -13.38 4.73 1.35
C VAL A 56 -12.20 5.38 2.06
N LEU A 57 -11.08 5.60 1.35
CA LEU A 57 -9.91 6.32 1.83
C LEU A 57 -9.21 7.04 0.67
N ARG A 58 -8.61 8.20 0.97
CA ARG A 58 -7.99 9.05 -0.07
C ARG A 58 -6.69 8.47 -0.62
N ASN A 59 -5.94 7.77 0.21
CA ASN A 59 -4.57 7.33 -0.07
C ASN A 59 -4.40 5.80 -0.05
N PRO A 60 -5.20 5.04 -0.82
CA PRO A 60 -5.21 3.57 -0.77
C PRO A 60 -3.88 2.93 -1.20
N LEU A 61 -3.15 3.53 -2.13
CA LEU A 61 -1.87 3.01 -2.59
C LEU A 61 -0.78 3.11 -1.52
N TYR A 62 -0.79 4.18 -0.72
CA TYR A 62 0.17 4.33 0.38
C TYR A 62 -0.13 3.36 1.51
N LEU A 63 -1.41 3.16 1.85
CA LEU A 63 -1.80 2.12 2.80
C LEU A 63 -1.43 0.72 2.30
N ALA A 64 -1.68 0.41 1.04
CA ALA A 64 -1.31 -0.87 0.43
C ALA A 64 0.20 -1.13 0.50
N ASN A 65 1.01 -0.13 0.17
CA ASN A 65 2.47 -0.24 0.28
C ASN A 65 2.92 -0.41 1.74
N PHE A 66 2.34 0.36 2.65
CA PHE A 66 2.65 0.28 4.07
C PHE A 66 2.37 -1.12 4.62
N LEU A 67 1.20 -1.70 4.34
CA LEU A 67 0.84 -3.05 4.76
C LEU A 67 1.79 -4.11 4.16
N ASN A 68 2.14 -3.97 2.88
CA ASN A 68 3.07 -4.88 2.24
C ASN A 68 4.45 -4.87 2.93
N TRP A 69 5.02 -3.69 3.18
CA TRP A 69 6.30 -3.55 3.88
C TRP A 69 6.22 -3.94 5.35
N LEU A 70 5.13 -3.59 6.04
CA LEU A 70 4.94 -3.99 7.44
C LEU A 70 4.97 -5.51 7.60
N GLY A 71 4.27 -6.25 6.72
CA GLY A 71 4.31 -7.70 6.74
C GLY A 71 5.74 -8.25 6.55
N ILE A 72 6.53 -7.66 5.64
CA ILE A 72 7.93 -8.07 5.42
C ILE A 72 8.80 -7.78 6.66
N VAL A 73 8.65 -6.60 7.24
CA VAL A 73 9.47 -6.17 8.40
C VAL A 73 9.17 -7.00 9.66
N LEU A 74 7.91 -7.43 9.84
CA LEU A 74 7.53 -8.31 10.94
C LEU A 74 8.25 -9.68 10.93
N LEU A 75 8.79 -10.10 9.78
CA LEU A 75 9.60 -11.31 9.67
C LEU A 75 11.02 -11.16 10.22
N LEU A 76 11.48 -9.93 10.48
CA LEU A 76 12.82 -9.71 11.04
C LEU A 76 12.94 -10.16 12.51
N SER A 77 11.82 -10.44 13.18
CA SER A 77 11.73 -10.91 14.58
C SER A 77 12.43 -10.00 15.62
N ASP A 78 12.81 -8.79 15.21
CA ASP A 78 13.37 -7.74 16.08
C ASP A 78 12.35 -6.63 16.26
N ILE A 79 11.81 -6.52 17.47
CA ILE A 79 10.75 -5.55 17.79
C ILE A 79 11.25 -4.10 17.67
N ILE A 80 12.50 -3.82 18.06
CA ILE A 80 13.04 -2.47 18.02
C ILE A 80 13.20 -2.04 16.57
N LEU A 81 13.80 -2.88 15.74
CA LEU A 81 13.99 -2.64 14.32
C LEU A 81 12.64 -2.53 13.60
N THR A 82 11.67 -3.39 13.95
CA THR A 82 10.31 -3.35 13.39
C THR A 82 9.62 -2.02 13.69
N VAL A 83 9.66 -1.56 14.95
CA VAL A 83 9.09 -0.27 15.35
C VAL A 83 9.80 0.88 14.63
N PHE A 84 11.14 0.88 14.61
CA PHE A 84 11.92 1.92 13.95
C PHE A 84 11.58 2.03 12.44
N ILE A 85 11.61 0.90 11.71
CA ILE A 85 11.31 0.90 10.28
C ILE A 85 9.86 1.31 10.02
N THR A 86 8.91 0.84 10.85
CA THR A 86 7.48 1.19 10.73
C THR A 86 7.27 2.70 10.89
N LEU A 87 7.86 3.32 11.92
CA LEU A 87 7.77 4.76 12.14
C LEU A 87 8.45 5.55 11.03
N PHE A 88 9.60 5.08 10.53
CA PHE A 88 10.32 5.69 9.43
C PHE A 88 9.49 5.70 8.14
N PHE A 89 8.87 4.58 7.76
CA PHE A 89 7.98 4.51 6.62
C PHE A 89 6.72 5.36 6.80
N ALA A 90 6.10 5.34 7.98
CA ALA A 90 4.93 6.16 8.28
C ALA A 90 5.26 7.66 8.13
N HIS A 91 6.44 8.08 8.61
CA HIS A 91 6.93 9.45 8.48
C HIS A 91 7.13 9.84 7.00
N ILE A 92 7.83 9.03 6.22
CA ILE A 92 8.04 9.29 4.79
C ILE A 92 6.69 9.40 4.06
N TYR A 93 5.78 8.43 4.25
CA TYR A 93 4.49 8.45 3.58
C TYR A 93 3.63 9.64 4.00
N TYR A 94 3.71 10.07 5.26
CA TYR A 94 3.02 11.27 5.71
C TYR A 94 3.39 12.49 4.86
N TYR A 95 4.68 12.75 4.63
CA TYR A 95 5.14 13.88 3.82
C TYR A 95 4.80 13.71 2.34
N ILE A 96 4.94 12.53 1.78
CA ILE A 96 4.56 12.27 0.38
C ILE A 96 3.07 12.56 0.18
N ILE A 97 2.21 12.08 1.09
CA ILE A 97 0.77 12.31 1.06
C ILE A 97 0.46 13.81 1.16
N LEU A 98 1.13 14.55 2.05
CA LEU A 98 0.91 16.00 2.15
C LEU A 98 1.23 16.74 0.85
N VAL A 99 2.35 16.41 0.22
CA VAL A 99 2.76 17.02 -1.05
C VAL A 99 1.75 16.68 -2.16
N GLU A 100 1.29 15.45 -2.24
CA GLU A 100 0.29 15.00 -3.21
C GLU A 100 -1.07 15.66 -2.96
N GLU A 101 -1.55 15.70 -1.73
CA GLU A 101 -2.82 16.33 -1.36
C GLU A 101 -2.81 17.85 -1.65
N ASN A 102 -1.69 18.55 -1.41
CA ASN A 102 -1.54 19.96 -1.75
C ASN A 102 -1.60 20.18 -3.27
N PHE A 103 -0.90 19.37 -4.05
CA PHE A 103 -0.98 19.43 -5.51
C PHE A 103 -2.42 19.20 -6.02
N LEU A 104 -3.12 18.20 -5.48
CA LEU A 104 -4.50 17.91 -5.85
C LEU A 104 -5.46 19.04 -5.45
N ARG A 105 -5.22 19.69 -4.29
CA ARG A 105 -5.98 20.84 -3.80
C ARG A 105 -5.83 22.03 -4.73
N GLU A 106 -4.61 22.37 -5.14
CA GLU A 106 -4.36 23.46 -6.08
C GLU A 106 -4.99 23.20 -7.45
N LYS A 107 -4.91 21.95 -7.93
CA LYS A 107 -5.38 21.56 -9.25
C LYS A 107 -6.91 21.46 -9.34
N PHE A 108 -7.56 20.82 -8.38
CA PHE A 108 -9.00 20.52 -8.41
C PHE A 108 -9.84 21.45 -7.54
N LYS A 109 -9.20 22.33 -6.76
CA LYS A 109 -9.83 23.40 -5.96
C LYS A 109 -11.05 22.91 -5.19
N LYS A 110 -12.22 23.55 -5.38
CA LYS A 110 -13.47 23.25 -4.67
C LYS A 110 -13.86 21.76 -4.71
N LYS A 111 -13.67 21.10 -5.86
CA LYS A 111 -13.99 19.67 -6.01
C LYS A 111 -13.14 18.78 -5.08
N TYR A 112 -11.90 19.15 -4.84
CA TYR A 112 -11.04 18.42 -3.92
C TYR A 112 -11.41 18.70 -2.46
N GLU A 113 -11.76 19.95 -2.09
CA GLU A 113 -12.22 20.28 -0.74
C GLU A 113 -13.49 19.51 -0.35
N GLU A 114 -14.47 19.40 -1.25
CA GLU A 114 -15.66 18.58 -1.05
C GLU A 114 -15.29 17.10 -0.81
N TYR A 115 -14.32 16.58 -1.55
CA TYR A 115 -13.82 15.21 -1.39
C TYR A 115 -13.10 15.01 -0.05
N LEU A 116 -12.30 15.98 0.42
CA LEU A 116 -11.61 15.94 1.71
C LEU A 116 -12.57 15.81 2.89
N ASN A 117 -13.73 16.48 2.83
CA ASN A 117 -14.74 16.45 3.87
C ASN A 117 -15.50 15.11 3.97
N LEU A 118 -15.53 14.35 2.87
CA LEU A 118 -16.30 13.11 2.78
C LEU A 118 -15.48 11.84 3.01
N VAL A 119 -14.18 11.89 2.70
CA VAL A 119 -13.35 10.68 2.66
C VAL A 119 -12.11 10.87 3.55
N PRO A 120 -11.85 9.95 4.50
CA PRO A 120 -10.71 10.03 5.39
C PRO A 120 -9.38 9.80 4.65
N ARG A 121 -8.26 10.27 5.25
CA ARG A 121 -6.94 10.24 4.65
C ARG A 121 -6.38 8.82 4.49
N ILE A 122 -6.41 8.02 5.57
CA ILE A 122 -5.75 6.69 5.64
C ILE A 122 -6.67 5.64 6.27
N ILE A 123 -7.39 5.98 7.36
CA ILE A 123 -8.25 5.01 8.05
C ILE A 123 -9.52 4.80 7.21
N PRO A 124 -9.79 3.57 6.74
CA PRO A 124 -10.92 3.32 5.85
C PRO A 124 -12.28 3.61 6.50
N SER A 125 -13.18 4.26 5.76
CA SER A 125 -14.58 4.46 6.16
C SER A 125 -15.51 4.11 5.00
N PHE A 126 -16.34 3.11 5.18
CA PHE A 126 -17.27 2.63 4.16
C PHE A 126 -18.59 3.42 4.09
N LYS A 127 -18.75 4.46 4.93
CA LYS A 127 -19.97 5.27 5.04
C LYS A 127 -20.41 5.88 3.68
N ASN A 128 -19.45 6.31 2.89
CA ASN A 128 -19.68 6.98 1.60
C ASN A 128 -19.26 6.12 0.41
N TRP A 129 -19.36 4.80 0.52
CA TRP A 129 -18.98 3.87 -0.55
C TRP A 129 -19.69 4.19 -1.87
N LYS A 130 -18.90 4.28 -2.94
CA LYS A 130 -19.37 4.44 -4.32
C LYS A 130 -18.77 3.34 -5.19
N LYS A 131 -19.56 2.71 -6.04
CA LYS A 131 -19.05 1.72 -6.99
C LYS A 131 -17.96 2.32 -7.89
N PRO A 132 -16.93 1.54 -8.28
CA PRO A 132 -15.97 1.98 -9.28
C PRO A 132 -16.67 2.42 -10.57
N VAL A 133 -16.24 3.54 -11.14
CA VAL A 133 -16.77 4.05 -12.42
C VAL A 133 -16.03 3.44 -13.61
N THR A 134 -14.78 2.99 -13.40
CA THR A 134 -13.97 2.36 -14.43
C THR A 134 -14.07 0.85 -14.39
N ASN A 135 -13.89 0.20 -15.53
CA ASN A 135 -13.73 -1.26 -15.60
C ASN A 135 -12.36 -1.68 -15.03
N PHE A 136 -12.33 -2.86 -14.43
CA PHE A 136 -11.09 -3.41 -13.89
C PHE A 136 -10.08 -3.73 -15.00
N ASN A 137 -8.87 -3.20 -14.88
CA ASN A 137 -7.78 -3.44 -15.82
C ASN A 137 -6.74 -4.38 -15.21
N PHE A 138 -6.86 -5.67 -15.52
CA PHE A 138 -6.01 -6.72 -14.98
C PHE A 138 -4.54 -6.55 -15.39
N LYS A 139 -4.26 -6.24 -16.66
CA LYS A 139 -2.90 -6.04 -17.17
C LYS A 139 -2.17 -4.91 -16.43
N LYS A 140 -2.88 -3.80 -16.19
CA LYS A 140 -2.35 -2.66 -15.43
C LYS A 140 -2.01 -3.05 -13.99
N SER A 141 -2.87 -3.85 -13.34
CA SER A 141 -2.63 -4.34 -11.98
C SER A 141 -1.41 -5.24 -11.92
N LEU A 142 -1.28 -6.24 -12.80
CA LEU A 142 -0.15 -7.17 -12.83
C LEU A 142 1.20 -6.45 -12.99
N ILE A 143 1.28 -5.47 -13.90
CA ILE A 143 2.53 -4.70 -14.09
C ILE A 143 2.95 -3.97 -12.80
N ASN A 144 1.98 -3.55 -11.99
CA ASN A 144 2.25 -2.73 -10.81
C ASN A 144 2.51 -3.52 -9.53
N ILE A 145 2.22 -4.82 -9.49
CA ILE A 145 2.45 -5.65 -8.28
C ILE A 145 3.75 -6.45 -8.32
N LYS A 146 4.42 -6.54 -9.46
CA LYS A 146 5.63 -7.37 -9.64
C LYS A 146 6.70 -7.15 -8.57
N ASN A 147 6.97 -5.90 -8.19
CA ASN A 147 7.97 -5.58 -7.17
C ASN A 147 7.54 -6.02 -5.76
N GLY A 148 6.25 -5.91 -5.43
CA GLY A 148 5.72 -6.40 -4.16
C GLY A 148 5.73 -7.93 -4.07
N LEU A 149 5.39 -8.62 -5.16
CA LEU A 149 5.50 -10.08 -5.26
C LEU A 149 6.94 -10.55 -5.11
N LEU A 150 7.89 -9.87 -5.76
CA LEU A 150 9.31 -10.18 -5.64
C LEU A 150 9.79 -10.03 -4.18
N GLY A 151 9.39 -8.97 -3.48
CA GLY A 151 9.71 -8.77 -2.08
C GLY A 151 9.19 -9.92 -1.20
N ILE A 152 7.93 -10.32 -1.36
CA ILE A 152 7.36 -11.47 -0.63
C ILE A 152 8.10 -12.77 -0.97
N ALA A 153 8.39 -13.02 -2.24
CA ALA A 153 9.11 -14.22 -2.67
C ALA A 153 10.50 -14.30 -2.03
N ILE A 154 11.28 -13.22 -2.05
CA ILE A 154 12.60 -13.16 -1.43
C ILE A 154 12.51 -13.49 0.06
N VAL A 155 11.59 -12.86 0.78
CA VAL A 155 11.45 -13.08 2.23
C VAL A 155 10.98 -14.50 2.53
N SER A 156 10.03 -15.05 1.75
CA SER A 156 9.57 -16.43 1.93
C SER A 156 10.67 -17.44 1.69
N VAL A 157 11.49 -17.24 0.65
CA VAL A 157 12.66 -18.11 0.37
C VAL A 157 13.69 -17.99 1.49
N SER A 158 14.00 -16.78 1.95
CA SER A 158 14.94 -16.58 3.06
C SER A 158 14.46 -17.29 4.34
N TYR A 159 13.15 -17.21 4.64
CA TYR A 159 12.56 -17.91 5.78
C TYR A 159 12.74 -19.42 5.66
N THR A 160 12.42 -20.03 4.52
CA THR A 160 12.56 -21.48 4.32
C THR A 160 14.00 -21.94 4.43
N HIS A 161 14.96 -21.16 3.91
CA HIS A 161 16.38 -21.51 4.04
C HIS A 161 16.93 -21.39 5.47
N LEU A 162 16.39 -20.44 6.27
CA LEU A 162 16.82 -20.27 7.66
C LEU A 162 16.18 -21.28 8.63
N THR A 163 15.02 -21.87 8.26
CA THR A 163 14.25 -22.77 9.13
C THR A 163 14.37 -24.24 8.73
N LEU A 164 14.88 -24.57 7.55
CA LEU A 164 15.17 -25.95 7.18
C LEU A 164 16.42 -26.39 7.94
N PRO A 165 16.38 -27.57 8.65
CA PRO A 165 17.59 -28.14 9.22
C PRO A 165 18.59 -28.37 8.08
N THR A 166 19.83 -27.93 8.27
CA THR A 166 20.96 -28.36 7.44
C THR A 166 20.99 -29.89 7.52
N ILE A 167 20.69 -30.54 6.40
CA ILE A 167 20.87 -32.00 6.27
C ILE A 167 22.38 -32.19 6.23
N GLU A 168 23.01 -32.50 7.37
CA GLU A 168 24.35 -33.04 7.45
C GLU A 168 24.34 -34.51 7.07
#